data_60779546dd47acd61a09a82c9a764d79
#
_entry.id   60779546dd47acd61a09a82c9a764d79
#
_cell.length_a   1.000
_cell.length_b   1.000
_cell.length_c   1.000
_cell.angle_alpha   90.00
_cell.angle_beta   90.00
_cell.angle_gamma   90.00
#
_symmetry.space_group_name_H-M   'P 1'
#
loop_
_entity.id
_entity.type
_entity.pdbx_description
1 polymer ?
#
loop_
_entity_poly.entity_id
_entity_poly.type
_entity_poly.pdbx_seq_one_letter_code
_entity_poly.pdbx_strand_id
1 'polypeptide(L)'
;MRLNALRAILLLCPAAVYVAGAVDASTLDNKVLVGYQGWFTCPSDGSQRWTHWSRGVPAPDTLTVELYPDLSELDADERCEVPGMTIGGKPAYLFSSRNPKTVSRHFRWMKEYGLDGVLLQRFVGEIRRKRADGDVVLKNIMAAANESGRTFAIEYDISGGNPETFGQTLKDDWMYLVDELKVTSHPNYQRHNGKPVLSIWGMGLNDGNGHPPTDPQVAKDLIEWFKSKAADQYHVTYMGGTPSRWGTLTRDARVDPAWAAVYAAMDVVQPWNVGRYGTLEAVDHWKEDVIVPDVKLAAANRQIYMPVVFPGFSWHNLKRNARENQIPRLSGEFFWRQAYNAKMAGAKVLKIAMFDEVDEGTAILKVVSHRKEAPDQGFWLALDADGAELPSDWYLRLAGEITRMFHGEIKPDPKLPAIPRPR
;
A
#
# COMPACT_ATOMS: atom_id res chain seq x y z
N MET A 1 62.44 17.72 -26.62
CA MET A 1 61.13 17.06 -26.56
C MET A 1 60.55 17.26 -25.14
N ARG A 2 59.57 18.13 -25.02
CA ARG A 2 58.86 18.35 -23.74
C ARG A 2 57.47 17.66 -23.84
N LEU A 3 57.27 16.63 -23.02
CA LEU A 3 55.97 15.99 -22.89
C LEU A 3 55.03 16.87 -22.02
N ASN A 4 53.96 17.34 -22.60
CA ASN A 4 52.84 17.98 -21.88
C ASN A 4 51.90 16.86 -21.35
N ALA A 5 51.87 16.68 -20.04
CA ALA A 5 50.88 15.84 -19.39
C ALA A 5 49.56 16.60 -19.22
N LEU A 6 48.54 16.25 -20.00
CA LEU A 6 47.15 16.72 -19.76
C LEU A 6 46.62 16.05 -18.50
N ARG A 7 46.39 16.85 -17.45
CA ARG A 7 45.64 16.41 -16.27
C ARG A 7 44.12 16.56 -16.61
N ALA A 8 43.46 15.40 -16.72
CA ALA A 8 42.02 15.38 -16.79
C ALA A 8 41.44 15.67 -15.38
N ILE A 9 40.78 16.81 -15.23
CA ILE A 9 40.02 17.11 -14.00
C ILE A 9 38.67 16.42 -14.13
N LEU A 10 38.48 15.32 -13.39
CA LEU A 10 37.18 14.72 -13.17
C LEU A 10 36.36 15.66 -12.26
N LEU A 11 35.39 16.36 -12.85
CA LEU A 11 34.36 17.07 -12.11
C LEU A 11 33.42 16.03 -11.48
N LEU A 12 33.62 15.74 -10.20
CA LEU A 12 32.67 15.03 -9.36
C LEU A 12 31.47 15.97 -9.13
N CYS A 13 30.35 15.77 -9.85
CA CYS A 13 29.09 16.35 -9.45
C CYS A 13 28.63 15.65 -8.15
N PRO A 14 28.43 16.38 -7.05
CA PRO A 14 27.81 15.80 -5.87
C PRO A 14 26.37 15.43 -6.24
N ALA A 15 25.99 14.17 -6.08
CA ALA A 15 24.62 13.76 -6.13
C ALA A 15 23.89 14.49 -4.99
N ALA A 16 23.04 15.45 -5.33
CA ALA A 16 22.18 16.11 -4.36
C ALA A 16 21.28 15.05 -3.72
N VAL A 17 21.40 14.85 -2.43
CA VAL A 17 20.43 14.09 -1.64
C VAL A 17 19.15 14.94 -1.65
N TYR A 18 18.19 14.53 -2.45
CA TYR A 18 16.88 15.18 -2.49
C TYR A 18 16.14 14.83 -1.22
N VAL A 19 16.20 15.69 -0.22
CA VAL A 19 15.34 15.58 0.97
C VAL A 19 13.98 16.17 0.59
N ALA A 20 13.03 15.32 0.28
CA ALA A 20 11.68 15.75 -0.05
C ALA A 20 11.09 16.60 1.09
N GLY A 21 10.59 17.79 0.77
CA GLY A 21 9.88 18.67 1.72
C GLY A 21 8.60 18.03 2.27
N ALA A 22 7.87 18.77 3.10
CA ALA A 22 6.55 18.34 3.56
C ALA A 22 5.58 18.24 2.38
N VAL A 23 4.75 17.18 2.37
CA VAL A 23 3.74 16.96 1.34
C VAL A 23 2.54 17.84 1.60
N ASP A 24 2.00 18.46 0.56
CA ASP A 24 0.73 19.20 0.66
C ASP A 24 -0.42 18.21 0.91
N ALA A 25 -0.96 18.22 2.12
CA ALA A 25 -2.07 17.38 2.53
C ALA A 25 -3.45 17.91 2.09
N SER A 26 -3.54 19.08 1.45
CA SER A 26 -4.81 19.72 1.10
C SER A 26 -5.47 19.16 -0.16
N THR A 27 -4.72 18.43 -1.00
CA THR A 27 -5.17 17.88 -2.27
C THR A 27 -4.65 16.48 -2.53
N LEU A 28 -5.43 15.70 -3.31
CA LEU A 28 -4.99 14.42 -3.90
C LEU A 28 -4.24 14.61 -5.23
N ASP A 29 -4.24 15.80 -5.82
CA ASP A 29 -3.67 16.03 -7.14
C ASP A 29 -2.21 15.60 -7.20
N ASN A 30 -1.91 14.75 -8.19
CA ASN A 30 -0.61 14.17 -8.47
C ASN A 30 0.00 13.30 -7.34
N LYS A 31 -0.79 12.91 -6.35
CA LYS A 31 -0.31 12.09 -5.23
C LYS A 31 -0.11 10.62 -5.61
N VAL A 32 0.93 10.04 -5.02
CA VAL A 32 1.16 8.59 -4.99
C VAL A 32 1.07 8.15 -3.53
N LEU A 33 -0.02 7.48 -3.18
CA LEU A 33 -0.25 6.97 -1.82
C LEU A 33 0.03 5.46 -1.79
N VAL A 34 0.58 4.98 -0.69
CA VAL A 34 0.84 3.56 -0.49
C VAL A 34 -0.15 2.98 0.52
N GLY A 35 -0.68 1.79 0.28
CA GLY A 35 -1.44 1.08 1.30
C GLY A 35 -0.50 0.66 2.44
N TYR A 36 -0.94 0.81 3.68
CA TYR A 36 -0.18 0.44 4.87
C TYR A 36 -1.04 -0.44 5.77
N GLN A 37 -0.64 -1.70 5.93
CA GLN A 37 -1.39 -2.69 6.71
C GLN A 37 -1.25 -2.43 8.21
N GLY A 38 -0.03 -2.27 8.71
CA GLY A 38 0.24 -1.98 10.11
C GLY A 38 -0.22 -3.07 11.09
N TRP A 39 -0.34 -4.31 10.65
CA TRP A 39 -0.97 -5.41 11.39
C TRP A 39 -0.02 -6.44 12.00
N PHE A 40 1.29 -6.31 11.72
CA PHE A 40 2.29 -7.24 12.24
C PHE A 40 2.56 -7.03 13.72
N THR A 41 2.46 -8.09 14.52
CA THR A 41 2.74 -8.04 15.96
C THR A 41 3.67 -9.16 16.39
N CYS A 42 4.30 -9.00 17.55
CA CYS A 42 5.10 -10.02 18.21
C CYS A 42 4.88 -9.98 19.73
N PRO A 43 5.20 -11.04 20.48
CA PRO A 43 4.91 -11.09 21.92
C PRO A 43 5.54 -9.98 22.75
N SER A 44 6.69 -9.46 22.37
CA SER A 44 7.41 -8.41 23.09
C SER A 44 6.84 -6.99 22.93
N ASP A 45 5.87 -6.78 22.01
CA ASP A 45 5.26 -5.47 21.75
C ASP A 45 4.04 -5.15 22.64
N GLY A 46 3.75 -6.02 23.61
CA GLY A 46 2.60 -5.93 24.49
C GLY A 46 1.33 -6.62 23.96
N SER A 47 1.28 -7.07 22.71
CA SER A 47 0.17 -7.85 22.16
C SER A 47 0.17 -9.31 22.62
N GLN A 48 1.33 -9.80 23.08
CA GLN A 48 1.59 -11.18 23.55
C GLN A 48 1.34 -12.25 22.45
N ARG A 49 1.34 -11.88 21.18
CA ARG A 49 1.07 -12.79 20.07
C ARG A 49 1.81 -12.41 18.79
N TRP A 50 1.98 -13.40 17.92
CA TRP A 50 2.35 -13.19 16.53
C TRP A 50 1.06 -13.00 15.70
N THR A 51 0.97 -11.90 14.96
CA THR A 51 -0.15 -11.63 14.06
C THR A 51 0.39 -11.35 12.67
N HIS A 52 -0.24 -11.95 11.66
CA HIS A 52 0.12 -11.88 10.24
C HIS A 52 1.49 -12.44 9.85
N TRP A 53 2.42 -12.63 10.77
CA TRP A 53 3.67 -13.35 10.51
C TRP A 53 3.45 -14.86 10.35
N SER A 54 2.50 -15.38 11.11
CA SER A 54 2.25 -16.84 11.19
C SER A 54 0.91 -17.15 11.84
N ARG A 55 0.48 -18.40 11.69
CA ARG A 55 -0.65 -18.97 12.44
C ARG A 55 -0.16 -19.51 13.78
N GLY A 56 0.03 -18.65 14.76
CA GLY A 56 0.62 -18.95 16.06
C GLY A 56 2.11 -18.57 16.13
N VAL A 57 2.94 -19.36 16.79
CA VAL A 57 4.40 -19.12 16.82
C VAL A 57 4.98 -19.39 15.42
N PRO A 58 5.82 -18.49 14.88
CA PRO A 58 6.41 -18.71 13.56
C PRO A 58 7.24 -19.98 13.50
N ALA A 59 6.93 -20.84 12.54
CA ALA A 59 7.63 -22.06 12.19
C ALA A 59 7.41 -22.34 10.69
N PRO A 60 8.18 -23.21 10.03
CA PRO A 60 8.05 -23.44 8.59
C PRO A 60 6.65 -23.80 8.12
N ASP A 61 5.88 -24.47 8.96
CA ASP A 61 4.51 -24.91 8.70
C ASP A 61 3.43 -23.94 9.20
N THR A 62 3.79 -22.87 9.91
CA THR A 62 2.86 -21.86 10.40
C THR A 62 3.02 -20.50 9.74
N LEU A 63 4.15 -20.24 9.07
CA LEU A 63 4.41 -18.97 8.37
C LEU A 63 3.29 -18.62 7.40
N THR A 64 2.95 -17.34 7.34
CA THR A 64 2.00 -16.77 6.37
C THR A 64 2.66 -15.79 5.41
N VAL A 65 3.87 -15.37 5.70
CA VAL A 65 4.66 -14.37 4.95
C VAL A 65 5.67 -15.06 4.03
N GLU A 66 6.02 -14.39 2.93
CA GLU A 66 7.00 -14.91 1.98
C GLU A 66 8.19 -13.98 1.77
N LEU A 67 8.02 -12.67 1.88
CA LEU A 67 9.13 -11.73 1.81
C LEU A 67 9.72 -11.54 3.20
N TYR A 68 11.04 -11.71 3.31
CA TYR A 68 11.73 -11.44 4.57
C TYR A 68 12.22 -9.98 4.59
N PRO A 69 11.77 -9.15 5.57
CA PRO A 69 12.18 -7.75 5.64
C PRO A 69 13.66 -7.62 5.95
N ASP A 70 14.32 -6.62 5.35
CA ASP A 70 15.67 -6.22 5.72
C ASP A 70 15.63 -5.45 7.04
N LEU A 71 16.12 -6.07 8.10
CA LEU A 71 16.15 -5.53 9.45
C LEU A 71 17.49 -4.86 9.82
N SER A 72 18.37 -4.62 8.85
CA SER A 72 19.72 -4.10 9.11
C SER A 72 19.71 -2.73 9.77
N GLU A 73 18.72 -1.89 9.47
CA GLU A 73 18.57 -0.56 10.05
C GLU A 73 17.76 -0.53 11.38
N LEU A 74 17.15 -1.65 11.79
CA LEU A 74 16.35 -1.70 13.00
C LEU A 74 17.25 -1.82 14.24
N ASP A 75 16.91 -1.06 15.28
CA ASP A 75 17.55 -1.17 16.59
C ASP A 75 17.17 -2.49 17.28
N ALA A 76 17.89 -2.86 18.33
CA ALA A 76 17.63 -4.12 19.05
C ALA A 76 16.21 -4.19 19.64
N ASP A 77 15.66 -3.06 20.09
CA ASP A 77 14.32 -2.95 20.66
C ASP A 77 13.18 -2.89 19.61
N GLU A 78 13.53 -2.85 18.31
CA GLU A 78 12.58 -2.99 17.20
C GLU A 78 12.46 -4.44 16.72
N ARG A 79 13.36 -5.34 17.16
CA ARG A 79 13.49 -6.71 16.67
C ARG A 79 12.89 -7.71 17.63
N CYS A 80 12.04 -8.57 17.12
CA CYS A 80 11.43 -9.67 17.86
C CYS A 80 12.12 -10.98 17.45
N GLU A 81 12.81 -11.63 18.37
CA GLU A 81 13.44 -12.92 18.09
C GLU A 81 12.38 -13.98 17.75
N VAL A 82 12.62 -14.74 16.70
CA VAL A 82 11.73 -15.81 16.24
C VAL A 82 12.23 -17.15 16.80
N PRO A 83 11.48 -17.79 17.70
CA PRO A 83 11.92 -19.04 18.30
C PRO A 83 12.21 -20.13 17.26
N GLY A 84 13.39 -20.74 17.34
CA GLY A 84 13.76 -21.87 16.49
C GLY A 84 14.08 -21.54 15.03
N MET A 85 14.06 -20.27 14.62
CA MET A 85 14.48 -19.86 13.28
C MET A 85 15.87 -19.20 13.32
N THR A 86 16.69 -19.47 12.29
CA THR A 86 18.07 -18.98 12.20
C THR A 86 18.36 -18.45 10.80
N ILE A 87 19.34 -17.56 10.72
CA ILE A 87 19.98 -17.10 9.48
C ILE A 87 21.47 -17.39 9.61
N GLY A 88 21.99 -18.35 8.84
CA GLY A 88 23.38 -18.77 8.95
C GLY A 88 23.76 -19.22 10.38
N GLY A 89 22.86 -19.89 11.08
CA GLY A 89 23.05 -20.38 12.44
C GLY A 89 22.88 -19.33 13.56
N LYS A 90 22.55 -18.06 13.24
CA LYS A 90 22.24 -17.01 14.23
C LYS A 90 20.72 -16.81 14.33
N PRO A 91 20.19 -16.35 15.50
CA PRO A 91 18.75 -16.09 15.65
C PRO A 91 18.20 -15.20 14.54
N ALA A 92 17.03 -15.57 14.00
CA ALA A 92 16.25 -14.74 13.09
C ALA A 92 15.30 -13.82 13.87
N TYR A 93 14.95 -12.68 13.28
CA TYR A 93 14.09 -11.67 13.90
C TYR A 93 13.00 -11.23 12.93
N LEU A 94 11.91 -10.68 13.49
CA LEU A 94 10.86 -9.98 12.78
C LEU A 94 10.57 -8.65 13.48
N PHE A 95 9.77 -7.77 12.90
CA PHE A 95 9.41 -6.50 13.51
C PHE A 95 7.95 -6.47 14.00
N SER A 96 7.58 -5.43 14.75
CA SER A 96 6.20 -5.13 15.10
C SER A 96 5.78 -3.76 14.56
N SER A 97 4.60 -3.71 13.93
CA SER A 97 3.94 -2.45 13.54
C SER A 97 3.47 -1.62 14.75
N ARG A 98 3.46 -2.20 15.97
CA ARG A 98 3.14 -1.48 17.21
C ARG A 98 4.35 -0.73 17.78
N ASN A 99 5.55 -1.01 17.30
CA ASN A 99 6.76 -0.31 17.75
C ASN A 99 6.82 1.09 17.09
N PRO A 100 6.82 2.19 17.87
CA PRO A 100 6.82 3.55 17.33
C PRO A 100 8.09 3.85 16.51
N LYS A 101 9.25 3.30 16.89
CA LYS A 101 10.50 3.50 16.14
C LYS A 101 10.40 2.86 14.76
N THR A 102 9.82 1.67 14.65
CA THR A 102 9.63 0.96 13.37
C THR A 102 8.72 1.76 12.45
N VAL A 103 7.59 2.28 12.95
CA VAL A 103 6.69 3.13 12.16
C VAL A 103 7.38 4.44 11.75
N SER A 104 8.10 5.11 12.66
CA SER A 104 8.88 6.33 12.34
C SER A 104 9.93 6.05 11.27
N ARG A 105 10.60 4.87 11.31
CA ARG A 105 11.56 4.41 10.29
C ARG A 105 10.91 4.21 8.93
N HIS A 106 9.74 3.58 8.87
CA HIS A 106 8.97 3.43 7.63
C HIS A 106 8.63 4.79 7.01
N PHE A 107 8.18 5.74 7.81
CA PHE A 107 7.89 7.11 7.34
C PHE A 107 9.14 7.90 6.95
N ARG A 108 10.27 7.67 7.63
CA ARG A 108 11.56 8.20 7.21
C ARG A 108 11.96 7.66 5.84
N TRP A 109 11.84 6.36 5.59
CA TRP A 109 12.07 5.80 4.25
C TRP A 109 11.13 6.42 3.22
N MET A 110 9.83 6.56 3.51
CA MET A 110 8.91 7.25 2.59
C MET A 110 9.40 8.66 2.24
N LYS A 111 9.90 9.42 3.22
CA LYS A 111 10.48 10.74 3.00
C LYS A 111 11.75 10.70 2.16
N GLU A 112 12.67 9.80 2.47
CA GLU A 112 13.95 9.62 1.79
C GLU A 112 13.78 9.24 0.31
N TYR A 113 12.79 8.41 0.02
CA TYR A 113 12.48 7.96 -1.35
C TYR A 113 11.38 8.78 -2.03
N GLY A 114 10.86 9.84 -1.40
CA GLY A 114 9.94 10.80 -2.02
C GLY A 114 8.50 10.33 -2.15
N LEU A 115 8.03 9.33 -1.40
CA LEU A 115 6.64 8.92 -1.37
C LEU A 115 5.78 9.96 -0.64
N ASP A 116 4.51 10.12 -1.04
CA ASP A 116 3.65 11.17 -0.50
C ASP A 116 3.02 10.81 0.85
N GLY A 117 2.56 9.60 1.04
CA GLY A 117 1.89 9.19 2.27
C GLY A 117 1.20 7.84 2.17
N VAL A 118 0.37 7.54 3.18
CA VAL A 118 -0.25 6.22 3.34
C VAL A 118 -1.77 6.25 3.39
N LEU A 119 -2.38 5.16 2.94
CA LEU A 119 -3.74 4.76 3.29
C LEU A 119 -3.63 3.66 4.35
N LEU A 120 -3.91 4.01 5.63
CA LEU A 120 -3.83 3.07 6.74
C LEU A 120 -5.05 2.17 6.76
N GLN A 121 -4.81 0.88 6.62
CA GLN A 121 -5.84 -0.15 6.67
C GLN A 121 -6.47 -0.28 8.07
N ARG A 122 -7.80 -0.43 8.10
CA ARG A 122 -8.57 -0.65 9.31
C ARG A 122 -9.71 -1.62 9.04
N PHE A 123 -9.57 -2.86 9.50
CA PHE A 123 -10.48 -3.96 9.19
C PHE A 123 -11.76 -3.92 10.03
N VAL A 124 -12.90 -3.74 9.38
CA VAL A 124 -14.21 -3.62 10.04
C VAL A 124 -14.53 -4.85 10.89
N GLY A 125 -14.21 -6.04 10.43
CA GLY A 125 -14.39 -7.28 11.19
C GLY A 125 -13.58 -7.36 12.47
N GLU A 126 -12.54 -6.53 12.62
CA GLU A 126 -11.64 -6.53 13.78
C GLU A 126 -11.88 -5.38 14.76
N ILE A 127 -12.53 -4.29 14.33
CA ILE A 127 -12.69 -3.06 15.13
C ILE A 127 -13.20 -3.36 16.54
N ARG A 128 -14.27 -4.14 16.67
CA ARG A 128 -14.87 -4.43 17.99
C ARG A 128 -13.94 -5.19 18.93
N ARG A 129 -13.02 -5.98 18.40
CA ARG A 129 -12.13 -6.87 19.18
C ARG A 129 -10.73 -6.32 19.38
N LYS A 130 -10.23 -5.56 18.40
CA LYS A 130 -8.82 -5.15 18.30
C LYS A 130 -8.66 -3.63 18.13
N ARG A 131 -9.69 -2.82 18.46
CA ARG A 131 -9.59 -1.36 18.33
C ARG A 131 -8.33 -0.81 18.98
N ALA A 132 -8.04 -1.24 20.22
CA ALA A 132 -6.87 -0.77 20.95
C ALA A 132 -5.53 -1.03 20.21
N ASP A 133 -5.41 -2.18 19.53
CA ASP A 133 -4.21 -2.50 18.74
C ASP A 133 -4.09 -1.56 17.54
N GLY A 134 -5.20 -1.38 16.79
CA GLY A 134 -5.23 -0.44 15.66
C GLY A 134 -4.99 1.02 16.07
N ASP A 135 -5.46 1.42 17.25
CA ASP A 135 -5.25 2.78 17.76
C ASP A 135 -3.79 3.05 18.16
N VAL A 136 -3.05 2.03 18.64
CA VAL A 136 -1.60 2.15 18.88
C VAL A 136 -0.87 2.44 17.56
N VAL A 137 -1.17 1.68 16.51
CA VAL A 137 -0.54 1.86 15.19
C VAL A 137 -0.92 3.24 14.61
N LEU A 138 -2.19 3.63 14.68
CA LEU A 138 -2.65 4.94 14.19
C LEU A 138 -1.94 6.10 14.91
N LYS A 139 -1.79 6.05 16.23
CA LYS A 139 -1.05 7.08 17.01
C LYS A 139 0.42 7.15 16.59
N ASN A 140 1.06 6.00 16.35
CA ASN A 140 2.42 5.96 15.84
C ASN A 140 2.52 6.59 14.44
N ILE A 141 1.55 6.32 13.56
CA ILE A 141 1.49 6.92 12.22
C ILE A 141 1.28 8.43 12.29
N MET A 142 0.39 8.92 13.16
CA MET A 142 0.20 10.37 13.35
C MET A 142 1.50 11.05 13.77
N ALA A 143 2.23 10.50 14.74
CA ALA A 143 3.52 11.01 15.17
C ALA A 143 4.56 10.97 14.02
N ALA A 144 4.69 9.84 13.34
CA ALA A 144 5.63 9.65 12.24
C ALA A 144 5.32 10.53 11.02
N ALA A 145 4.03 10.76 10.72
CA ALA A 145 3.59 11.69 9.68
C ALA A 145 4.00 13.13 10.00
N ASN A 146 3.85 13.55 11.25
CA ASN A 146 4.28 14.87 11.70
C ASN A 146 5.80 15.05 11.57
N GLU A 147 6.60 14.06 11.97
CA GLU A 147 8.07 14.10 11.91
C GLU A 147 8.60 14.10 10.46
N SER A 148 7.98 13.30 9.61
CA SER A 148 8.43 13.11 8.23
C SER A 148 7.87 14.14 7.25
N GLY A 149 6.74 14.77 7.56
CA GLY A 149 5.96 15.60 6.65
C GLY A 149 5.23 14.78 5.57
N ARG A 150 4.98 13.47 5.80
CA ARG A 150 4.20 12.62 4.91
C ARG A 150 2.73 12.66 5.32
N THR A 151 1.84 12.36 4.37
CA THR A 151 0.40 12.36 4.63
C THR A 151 -0.10 10.98 5.07
N PHE A 152 -1.29 10.95 5.68
CA PHE A 152 -2.01 9.72 5.94
C PHE A 152 -3.52 9.92 5.81
N ALA A 153 -4.24 8.87 5.46
CA ALA A 153 -5.69 8.79 5.57
C ALA A 153 -6.09 7.38 6.04
N ILE A 154 -7.30 7.26 6.54
CA ILE A 154 -7.86 5.96 6.93
C ILE A 154 -8.42 5.26 5.69
N GLU A 155 -8.17 3.96 5.58
CA GLU A 155 -8.81 3.06 4.62
C GLU A 155 -9.48 1.91 5.38
N TYR A 156 -10.79 1.89 5.42
CA TYR A 156 -11.52 0.75 5.97
C TYR A 156 -11.55 -0.39 4.96
N ASP A 157 -11.27 -1.59 5.43
CA ASP A 157 -11.52 -2.83 4.73
C ASP A 157 -12.77 -3.49 5.31
N ILE A 158 -13.79 -3.71 4.48
CA ILE A 158 -15.07 -4.29 4.92
C ILE A 158 -15.12 -5.80 4.81
N SER A 159 -14.04 -6.45 4.37
CA SER A 159 -13.95 -7.91 4.36
C SER A 159 -14.10 -8.49 5.78
N GLY A 160 -14.82 -9.62 5.88
CA GLY A 160 -15.11 -10.22 7.18
C GLY A 160 -16.04 -9.38 8.09
N GLY A 161 -16.58 -8.27 7.60
CA GLY A 161 -17.58 -7.47 8.30
C GLY A 161 -18.91 -8.24 8.42
N ASN A 162 -19.58 -8.14 9.57
CA ASN A 162 -20.91 -8.71 9.75
C ASN A 162 -21.91 -7.93 8.89
N PRO A 163 -22.65 -8.56 7.97
CA PRO A 163 -23.57 -7.88 7.05
C PRO A 163 -24.61 -6.97 7.71
N GLU A 164 -25.07 -7.33 8.90
CA GLU A 164 -26.10 -6.58 9.63
C GLU A 164 -25.54 -5.36 10.37
N THR A 165 -24.27 -5.40 10.79
CA THR A 165 -23.72 -4.39 11.71
C THR A 165 -22.53 -3.62 11.14
N PHE A 166 -21.96 -4.01 9.99
CA PHE A 166 -20.74 -3.38 9.46
C PHE A 166 -20.91 -1.87 9.22
N GLY A 167 -22.06 -1.46 8.67
CA GLY A 167 -22.34 -0.05 8.38
C GLY A 167 -22.39 0.81 9.65
N GLN A 168 -23.01 0.30 10.73
CA GLN A 168 -23.01 1.00 12.01
C GLN A 168 -21.62 0.98 12.65
N THR A 169 -20.90 -0.13 12.54
CA THR A 169 -19.50 -0.24 13.04
C THR A 169 -18.59 0.78 12.37
N LEU A 170 -18.72 0.98 11.05
CA LEU A 170 -17.97 2.02 10.31
C LEU A 170 -18.28 3.42 10.82
N LYS A 171 -19.57 3.75 10.97
CA LYS A 171 -20.02 5.06 11.45
C LYS A 171 -19.51 5.35 12.86
N ASP A 172 -19.69 4.40 13.78
CA ASP A 172 -19.26 4.54 15.18
C ASP A 172 -17.75 4.69 15.30
N ASP A 173 -16.99 3.92 14.51
CA ASP A 173 -15.53 4.01 14.53
C ASP A 173 -15.05 5.32 13.90
N TRP A 174 -15.66 5.77 12.79
CA TRP A 174 -15.30 7.07 12.20
C TRP A 174 -15.57 8.23 13.16
N MET A 175 -16.76 8.25 13.79
CA MET A 175 -17.07 9.26 14.82
C MET A 175 -16.04 9.22 15.95
N TYR A 176 -15.67 8.03 16.45
CA TYR A 176 -14.62 7.88 17.47
C TYR A 176 -13.26 8.41 17.00
N LEU A 177 -12.85 8.11 15.77
CA LEU A 177 -11.58 8.60 15.22
C LEU A 177 -11.57 10.13 15.12
N VAL A 178 -12.70 10.73 14.72
CA VAL A 178 -12.82 12.19 14.59
C VAL A 178 -12.94 12.85 15.96
N ASP A 179 -13.79 12.33 16.85
CA ASP A 179 -14.12 13.01 18.10
C ASP A 179 -13.10 12.76 19.21
N GLU A 180 -12.59 11.55 19.34
CA GLU A 180 -11.68 11.19 20.43
C GLU A 180 -10.22 11.27 19.99
N LEU A 181 -9.87 10.69 18.84
CA LEU A 181 -8.48 10.67 18.36
C LEU A 181 -8.12 11.92 17.54
N LYS A 182 -9.11 12.76 17.16
CA LYS A 182 -8.92 14.02 16.42
C LYS A 182 -8.14 13.83 15.11
N VAL A 183 -8.30 12.66 14.45
CA VAL A 183 -7.47 12.31 13.27
C VAL A 183 -7.58 13.33 12.15
N THR A 184 -8.80 13.84 11.90
CA THR A 184 -9.06 14.83 10.85
C THR A 184 -8.57 16.24 11.19
N SER A 185 -8.22 16.52 12.45
CA SER A 185 -7.57 17.76 12.86
C SER A 185 -6.06 17.73 12.71
N HIS A 186 -5.48 16.57 12.43
CA HIS A 186 -4.04 16.43 12.23
C HIS A 186 -3.58 17.13 10.95
N PRO A 187 -2.52 17.95 10.94
CA PRO A 187 -2.08 18.74 9.79
C PRO A 187 -1.71 17.87 8.58
N ASN A 188 -1.21 16.64 8.81
CA ASN A 188 -0.82 15.71 7.77
C ASN A 188 -1.96 14.74 7.36
N TYR A 189 -3.18 14.89 7.90
CA TYR A 189 -4.31 14.10 7.41
C TYR A 189 -4.65 14.50 5.96
N GLN A 190 -4.67 13.53 5.05
CA GLN A 190 -4.91 13.79 3.63
C GLN A 190 -6.32 14.36 3.43
N ARG A 191 -6.41 15.47 2.71
CA ARG A 191 -7.64 16.15 2.33
C ARG A 191 -7.76 16.25 0.82
N HIS A 192 -8.96 16.52 0.37
CA HIS A 192 -9.25 16.97 -0.99
C HIS A 192 -10.51 17.83 -0.98
N ASN A 193 -10.49 18.94 -1.73
CA ASN A 193 -11.62 19.89 -1.78
C ASN A 193 -12.11 20.35 -0.38
N GLY A 194 -11.17 20.57 0.54
CA GLY A 194 -11.43 21.02 1.91
C GLY A 194 -11.94 19.94 2.89
N LYS A 195 -12.26 18.71 2.41
CA LYS A 195 -12.75 17.60 3.22
C LYS A 195 -11.65 16.57 3.48
N PRO A 196 -11.64 15.89 4.66
CA PRO A 196 -10.74 14.75 4.88
C PRO A 196 -11.05 13.62 3.90
N VAL A 197 -10.02 12.93 3.41
CA VAL A 197 -10.18 11.74 2.58
C VAL A 197 -10.46 10.54 3.47
N LEU A 198 -11.48 9.76 3.14
CA LEU A 198 -11.76 8.46 3.74
C LEU A 198 -11.92 7.43 2.65
N SER A 199 -11.13 6.37 2.70
CA SER A 199 -11.27 5.23 1.79
C SER A 199 -12.07 4.12 2.45
N ILE A 200 -12.96 3.47 1.68
CA ILE A 200 -13.68 2.25 2.09
C ILE A 200 -13.53 1.24 0.97
N TRP A 201 -12.77 0.20 1.25
CA TRP A 201 -12.46 -0.87 0.30
C TRP A 201 -13.45 -2.03 0.41
N GLY A 202 -13.83 -2.59 -0.76
CA GLY A 202 -14.55 -3.85 -0.87
C GLY A 202 -16.01 -3.73 -1.30
N MET A 203 -16.57 -2.50 -1.46
CA MET A 203 -17.96 -2.33 -1.86
C MET A 203 -18.25 -2.86 -3.26
N GLY A 204 -19.20 -3.77 -3.35
CA GLY A 204 -19.63 -4.38 -4.61
C GLY A 204 -18.71 -5.47 -5.12
N LEU A 205 -17.70 -5.88 -4.34
CA LEU A 205 -16.82 -6.98 -4.68
C LEU A 205 -17.56 -8.32 -4.62
N ASN A 206 -17.37 -9.16 -5.63
CA ASN A 206 -17.95 -10.48 -5.78
C ASN A 206 -16.87 -11.51 -6.13
N ASP A 207 -16.00 -11.76 -5.15
CA ASP A 207 -14.87 -12.70 -5.27
C ASP A 207 -15.12 -14.05 -4.57
N GLY A 208 -16.35 -14.27 -4.13
CA GLY A 208 -16.74 -15.48 -3.39
C GLY A 208 -16.59 -15.39 -1.87
N ASN A 209 -16.00 -14.31 -1.33
CA ASN A 209 -15.78 -14.15 0.11
C ASN A 209 -16.94 -13.47 0.86
N GLY A 210 -18.02 -13.09 0.16
CA GLY A 210 -19.23 -12.57 0.79
C GLY A 210 -19.09 -11.17 1.40
N HIS A 211 -18.37 -10.26 0.73
CA HIS A 211 -18.20 -8.89 1.20
C HIS A 211 -19.56 -8.15 1.36
N PRO A 212 -19.84 -7.51 2.51
CA PRO A 212 -20.98 -6.63 2.67
C PRO A 212 -20.72 -5.24 2.05
N PRO A 213 -21.74 -4.44 1.70
CA PRO A 213 -23.12 -4.88 1.59
C PRO A 213 -23.36 -5.67 0.30
N THR A 214 -24.39 -6.52 0.30
CA THR A 214 -24.85 -7.18 -0.92
C THR A 214 -25.93 -6.39 -1.65
N ASP A 215 -26.60 -5.47 -0.92
CA ASP A 215 -27.64 -4.58 -1.42
C ASP A 215 -27.04 -3.23 -1.84
N PRO A 216 -27.18 -2.80 -3.11
CA PRO A 216 -26.68 -1.53 -3.60
C PRO A 216 -27.32 -0.32 -2.91
N GLN A 217 -28.59 -0.42 -2.43
CA GLN A 217 -29.20 0.68 -1.71
C GLN A 217 -28.54 0.92 -0.35
N VAL A 218 -28.22 -0.15 0.39
CA VAL A 218 -27.45 -0.06 1.65
C VAL A 218 -26.08 0.57 1.42
N ALA A 219 -25.40 0.20 0.35
CA ALA A 219 -24.11 0.80 -0.03
C ALA A 219 -24.26 2.31 -0.30
N LYS A 220 -25.25 2.69 -1.08
CA LYS A 220 -25.53 4.09 -1.42
C LYS A 220 -25.87 4.92 -0.18
N ASP A 221 -26.73 4.42 0.70
CA ASP A 221 -27.12 5.10 1.94
C ASP A 221 -25.91 5.31 2.86
N LEU A 222 -24.98 4.37 2.87
CA LEU A 222 -23.74 4.50 3.65
C LEU A 222 -22.81 5.57 3.05
N ILE A 223 -22.63 5.61 1.73
CA ILE A 223 -21.86 6.66 1.05
C ILE A 223 -22.48 8.04 1.31
N GLU A 224 -23.80 8.16 1.19
CA GLU A 224 -24.51 9.41 1.46
C GLU A 224 -24.36 9.87 2.91
N TRP A 225 -24.31 8.93 3.85
CA TRP A 225 -24.08 9.28 5.25
C TRP A 225 -22.71 9.95 5.43
N PHE A 226 -21.65 9.39 4.89
CA PHE A 226 -20.30 9.96 4.97
C PHE A 226 -20.14 11.28 4.18
N LYS A 227 -20.94 11.49 3.13
CA LYS A 227 -20.78 12.67 2.28
C LYS A 227 -21.63 13.85 2.72
N SER A 228 -22.83 13.60 3.31
CA SER A 228 -23.81 14.69 3.50
C SER A 228 -24.88 14.48 4.58
N LYS A 229 -25.17 13.23 5.02
CA LYS A 229 -26.26 13.00 5.98
C LYS A 229 -25.81 13.03 7.44
N ALA A 230 -24.52 12.77 7.71
CA ALA A 230 -23.94 12.94 9.05
C ALA A 230 -23.79 14.43 9.42
N ALA A 231 -23.40 14.73 10.66
CA ALA A 231 -22.97 16.07 11.03
C ALA A 231 -21.69 16.48 10.26
N ASP A 232 -21.53 17.77 9.98
CA ASP A 232 -20.50 18.29 9.06
C ASP A 232 -19.08 17.87 9.39
N GLN A 233 -18.73 17.70 10.67
CA GLN A 233 -17.39 17.26 11.09
C GLN A 233 -17.04 15.85 10.62
N TYR A 234 -18.03 15.02 10.25
CA TYR A 234 -17.83 13.65 9.75
C TYR A 234 -17.84 13.55 8.23
N HIS A 235 -18.13 14.66 7.53
CA HIS A 235 -18.14 14.66 6.07
C HIS A 235 -16.75 14.44 5.48
N VAL A 236 -16.68 13.67 4.41
CA VAL A 236 -15.44 13.26 3.77
C VAL A 236 -15.45 13.48 2.26
N THR A 237 -14.28 13.52 1.65
CA THR A 237 -14.08 13.11 0.27
C THR A 237 -14.06 11.58 0.27
N TYR A 238 -15.11 10.97 -0.27
CA TYR A 238 -15.31 9.52 -0.23
C TYR A 238 -14.51 8.83 -1.33
N MET A 239 -13.56 7.99 -0.95
CA MET A 239 -12.82 7.13 -1.86
C MET A 239 -13.36 5.70 -1.75
N GLY A 240 -13.77 5.11 -2.87
CA GLY A 240 -14.25 3.73 -2.91
C GLY A 240 -13.22 2.78 -3.49
N GLY A 241 -12.75 1.81 -2.69
CA GLY A 241 -12.04 0.64 -3.18
C GLY A 241 -13.03 -0.31 -3.85
N THR A 242 -13.11 -0.23 -5.18
CA THR A 242 -14.12 -0.93 -6.00
C THR A 242 -13.58 -2.23 -6.58
N PRO A 243 -14.44 -3.13 -7.08
CA PRO A 243 -14.01 -4.24 -7.93
C PRO A 243 -13.23 -3.74 -9.14
N SER A 244 -12.36 -4.59 -9.68
CA SER A 244 -11.55 -4.22 -10.85
C SER A 244 -12.40 -3.97 -12.11
N ARG A 245 -13.62 -4.53 -12.18
CA ARG A 245 -14.56 -4.38 -13.30
C ARG A 245 -15.79 -3.56 -12.92
N TRP A 246 -15.63 -2.56 -12.05
CA TRP A 246 -16.70 -1.68 -11.58
C TRP A 246 -17.47 -0.98 -12.71
N GLY A 247 -16.77 -0.57 -13.78
CA GLY A 247 -17.39 0.14 -14.90
C GLY A 247 -18.24 -0.75 -15.82
N THR A 248 -18.02 -2.07 -15.81
CA THR A 248 -18.74 -3.04 -16.66
C THR A 248 -19.62 -3.99 -15.88
N LEU A 249 -19.55 -3.98 -14.54
CA LEU A 249 -20.30 -4.86 -13.64
C LEU A 249 -20.13 -6.35 -13.99
N THR A 250 -18.89 -6.76 -14.28
CA THR A 250 -18.57 -8.15 -14.68
C THR A 250 -17.47 -8.73 -13.77
N ARG A 251 -17.22 -10.03 -13.89
CA ARG A 251 -16.15 -10.77 -13.19
C ARG A 251 -16.22 -10.62 -11.67
N ASP A 252 -15.31 -9.83 -11.07
CA ASP A 252 -15.23 -9.59 -9.64
C ASP A 252 -16.17 -8.50 -9.15
N ALA A 253 -16.98 -7.90 -10.03
CA ALA A 253 -18.03 -6.96 -9.66
C ALA A 253 -19.38 -7.65 -9.55
N ARG A 254 -20.26 -7.15 -8.66
CA ARG A 254 -21.65 -7.55 -8.63
C ARG A 254 -22.35 -7.09 -9.91
N VAL A 255 -23.16 -7.98 -10.48
CA VAL A 255 -23.76 -7.81 -11.83
C VAL A 255 -25.06 -7.00 -11.82
N ASP A 256 -25.65 -6.70 -10.65
CA ASP A 256 -26.86 -5.87 -10.56
C ASP A 256 -26.57 -4.45 -11.08
N PRO A 257 -27.31 -3.98 -12.11
CA PRO A 257 -27.13 -2.64 -12.68
C PRO A 257 -27.21 -1.48 -11.67
N ALA A 258 -27.89 -1.66 -10.54
CA ALA A 258 -28.01 -0.65 -9.49
C ALA A 258 -26.63 -0.30 -8.86
N TRP A 259 -25.62 -1.17 -8.97
CA TRP A 259 -24.26 -0.87 -8.51
C TRP A 259 -23.59 0.26 -9.30
N ALA A 260 -23.98 0.50 -10.55
CA ALA A 260 -23.47 1.65 -11.30
C ALA A 260 -23.76 2.99 -10.58
N ALA A 261 -24.95 3.13 -9.99
CA ALA A 261 -25.30 4.32 -9.22
C ALA A 261 -24.54 4.42 -7.89
N VAL A 262 -24.19 3.29 -7.27
CA VAL A 262 -23.33 3.26 -6.07
C VAL A 262 -21.95 3.80 -6.39
N TYR A 263 -21.32 3.28 -7.46
CA TYR A 263 -20.00 3.74 -7.86
C TYR A 263 -20.02 5.20 -8.32
N ALA A 264 -21.05 5.65 -9.02
CA ALA A 264 -21.21 7.05 -9.42
C ALA A 264 -21.38 8.02 -8.24
N ALA A 265 -21.77 7.54 -7.06
CA ALA A 265 -21.89 8.36 -5.84
C ALA A 265 -20.55 8.65 -5.14
N MET A 266 -19.47 7.96 -5.50
CA MET A 266 -18.13 8.14 -4.93
C MET A 266 -17.46 9.40 -5.51
N ASP A 267 -16.52 10.01 -4.76
CA ASP A 267 -15.69 11.12 -5.27
C ASP A 267 -14.42 10.61 -5.95
N VAL A 268 -13.87 9.51 -5.42
CA VAL A 268 -12.70 8.83 -5.96
C VAL A 268 -13.04 7.35 -6.13
N VAL A 269 -12.72 6.79 -7.30
CA VAL A 269 -12.84 5.34 -7.56
C VAL A 269 -11.43 4.73 -7.62
N GLN A 270 -11.22 3.67 -6.82
CA GLN A 270 -9.94 2.98 -6.64
C GLN A 270 -10.12 1.49 -6.92
N PRO A 271 -10.09 1.06 -8.20
CA PRO A 271 -10.33 -0.33 -8.54
C PRO A 271 -9.20 -1.26 -8.09
N TRP A 272 -9.56 -2.36 -7.42
CA TRP A 272 -8.59 -3.33 -6.92
C TRP A 272 -8.25 -4.36 -8.01
N ASN A 273 -6.99 -4.34 -8.45
CA ASN A 273 -6.52 -5.21 -9.52
C ASN A 273 -5.34 -6.11 -9.12
N VAL A 274 -4.94 -6.12 -7.86
CA VAL A 274 -3.87 -6.99 -7.36
C VAL A 274 -4.21 -8.46 -7.67
N GLY A 275 -3.25 -9.18 -8.27
CA GLY A 275 -3.44 -10.58 -8.65
C GLY A 275 -4.27 -10.82 -9.92
N ARG A 276 -4.78 -9.79 -10.61
CA ARG A 276 -5.68 -9.96 -11.79
C ARG A 276 -4.93 -10.19 -13.11
N TYR A 277 -3.65 -9.89 -13.15
CA TYR A 277 -2.74 -10.12 -14.29
C TYR A 277 -1.31 -10.30 -13.77
N GLY A 278 -0.42 -10.91 -14.58
CA GLY A 278 0.92 -11.27 -14.07
C GLY A 278 2.02 -11.26 -15.13
N THR A 279 1.78 -10.71 -16.33
CA THR A 279 2.80 -10.57 -17.39
C THR A 279 2.79 -9.16 -17.95
N LEU A 280 3.90 -8.72 -18.57
CA LEU A 280 4.00 -7.38 -19.17
C LEU A 280 2.96 -7.19 -20.29
N GLU A 281 2.71 -8.22 -21.10
CA GLU A 281 1.66 -8.19 -22.12
C GLU A 281 0.27 -8.00 -21.51
N ALA A 282 -0.03 -8.71 -20.43
CA ALA A 282 -1.31 -8.57 -19.74
C ALA A 282 -1.47 -7.19 -19.09
N VAL A 283 -0.37 -6.57 -18.61
CA VAL A 283 -0.36 -5.17 -18.13
C VAL A 283 -0.72 -4.19 -19.23
N ASP A 284 -0.19 -4.40 -20.45
CA ASP A 284 -0.48 -3.53 -21.59
C ASP A 284 -1.95 -3.69 -22.06
N HIS A 285 -2.44 -4.94 -22.16
CA HIS A 285 -3.87 -5.19 -22.41
C HIS A 285 -4.77 -4.59 -21.33
N TRP A 286 -4.39 -4.70 -20.06
CA TRP A 286 -5.15 -4.10 -18.95
C TRP A 286 -5.30 -2.60 -19.09
N LYS A 287 -4.28 -1.91 -19.57
CA LYS A 287 -4.36 -0.47 -19.87
C LYS A 287 -5.46 -0.18 -20.87
N GLU A 288 -5.48 -0.89 -22.03
CA GLU A 288 -6.43 -0.62 -23.12
C GLU A 288 -7.86 -1.07 -22.76
N ASP A 289 -7.98 -2.24 -22.13
CA ASP A 289 -9.28 -2.89 -21.86
C ASP A 289 -9.96 -2.39 -20.58
N VAL A 290 -9.21 -1.79 -19.65
CA VAL A 290 -9.72 -1.39 -18.32
C VAL A 290 -9.39 0.06 -18.00
N ILE A 291 -8.11 0.42 -17.91
CA ILE A 291 -7.75 1.75 -17.38
C ILE A 291 -8.26 2.87 -18.28
N VAL A 292 -8.08 2.76 -19.59
CA VAL A 292 -8.53 3.80 -20.53
C VAL A 292 -10.06 3.99 -20.53
N PRO A 293 -10.89 2.95 -20.56
CA PRO A 293 -12.34 3.09 -20.40
C PRO A 293 -12.73 3.65 -19.03
N ASP A 294 -12.10 3.18 -17.96
CA ASP A 294 -12.41 3.59 -16.60
C ASP A 294 -12.10 5.06 -16.34
N VAL A 295 -10.96 5.57 -16.85
CA VAL A 295 -10.61 7.00 -16.78
C VAL A 295 -11.69 7.86 -17.45
N LYS A 296 -12.20 7.42 -18.62
CA LYS A 296 -13.28 8.13 -19.34
C LYS A 296 -14.59 8.11 -18.55
N LEU A 297 -14.93 6.94 -17.97
CA LEU A 297 -16.15 6.80 -17.17
C LEU A 297 -16.10 7.65 -15.90
N ALA A 298 -14.97 7.60 -15.18
CA ALA A 298 -14.76 8.42 -13.99
C ALA A 298 -14.85 9.92 -14.31
N ALA A 299 -14.23 10.35 -15.43
CA ALA A 299 -14.32 11.73 -15.88
C ALA A 299 -15.77 12.15 -16.21
N ALA A 300 -16.56 11.29 -16.86
CA ALA A 300 -17.98 11.53 -17.14
C ALA A 300 -18.79 11.68 -15.85
N ASN A 301 -18.45 10.93 -14.81
CA ASN A 301 -19.06 11.01 -13.48
C ASN A 301 -18.47 12.12 -12.59
N ARG A 302 -17.50 12.91 -13.08
CA ARG A 302 -16.76 13.94 -12.29
C ARG A 302 -16.02 13.35 -11.09
N GLN A 303 -15.47 12.17 -11.25
CA GLN A 303 -14.73 11.44 -10.22
C GLN A 303 -13.22 11.46 -10.51
N ILE A 304 -12.44 11.29 -9.47
CA ILE A 304 -11.01 10.98 -9.60
C ILE A 304 -10.88 9.46 -9.80
N TYR A 305 -10.12 9.05 -10.82
CA TYR A 305 -9.72 7.66 -11.01
C TYR A 305 -8.33 7.44 -10.39
N MET A 306 -8.24 6.56 -9.40
CA MET A 306 -7.01 6.21 -8.70
C MET A 306 -6.66 4.73 -8.95
N PRO A 307 -5.94 4.41 -10.03
CA PRO A 307 -5.54 3.03 -10.29
C PRO A 307 -4.61 2.51 -9.19
N VAL A 308 -4.66 1.18 -8.99
CA VAL A 308 -3.78 0.46 -8.07
C VAL A 308 -2.68 -0.21 -8.89
N VAL A 309 -1.43 -0.16 -8.41
CA VAL A 309 -0.29 -0.87 -8.98
C VAL A 309 0.43 -1.66 -7.90
N PHE A 310 1.07 -2.77 -8.26
CA PHE A 310 1.70 -3.66 -7.31
C PHE A 310 2.99 -4.26 -7.88
N PRO A 311 4.03 -4.51 -7.05
CA PRO A 311 5.35 -4.91 -7.56
C PRO A 311 5.42 -6.37 -8.03
N GLY A 312 4.60 -7.23 -7.50
CA GLY A 312 4.48 -8.66 -7.73
C GLY A 312 3.49 -9.25 -6.75
N PHE A 313 3.26 -10.56 -6.80
CA PHE A 313 2.30 -11.20 -5.92
C PHE A 313 2.70 -12.65 -5.65
N SER A 314 2.65 -13.05 -4.38
CA SER A 314 2.81 -14.43 -3.95
C SER A 314 2.16 -14.65 -2.60
N TRP A 315 1.41 -15.72 -2.45
CA TRP A 315 0.74 -16.11 -1.22
C TRP A 315 0.85 -17.61 -0.92
N HIS A 316 1.95 -18.23 -1.35
CA HIS A 316 2.19 -19.67 -1.16
C HIS A 316 2.12 -20.07 0.33
N ASN A 317 2.79 -19.31 1.22
CA ASN A 317 2.73 -19.56 2.66
C ASN A 317 1.34 -19.26 3.24
N LEU A 318 0.67 -18.20 2.76
CA LEU A 318 -0.68 -17.83 3.20
C LEU A 318 -1.74 -18.83 2.72
N LYS A 319 -1.62 -19.30 1.47
CA LYS A 319 -2.51 -20.26 0.82
C LYS A 319 -1.69 -21.47 0.36
N ARG A 320 -1.51 -22.44 1.24
CA ARG A 320 -0.61 -23.61 1.11
C ARG A 320 -0.60 -24.33 -0.24
N ASN A 321 -1.66 -24.19 -1.04
CA ASN A 321 -1.78 -24.80 -2.37
C ASN A 321 -1.48 -23.83 -3.52
N ALA A 322 -1.13 -22.57 -3.22
CA ALA A 322 -0.79 -21.61 -4.23
C ALA A 322 0.63 -21.85 -4.77
N ARG A 323 0.84 -21.48 -6.02
CA ARG A 323 2.16 -21.54 -6.65
C ARG A 323 3.12 -20.54 -5.95
N GLU A 324 4.36 -20.95 -5.78
CA GLU A 324 5.46 -20.07 -5.36
C GLU A 324 5.69 -18.95 -6.38
N ASN A 325 6.01 -17.73 -5.91
CA ASN A 325 6.29 -16.56 -6.74
C ASN A 325 5.27 -16.40 -7.88
N GLN A 326 3.98 -16.36 -7.54
CA GLN A 326 2.86 -16.51 -8.48
C GLN A 326 2.88 -15.45 -9.58
N ILE A 327 3.20 -14.20 -9.24
CA ILE A 327 3.44 -13.10 -10.16
C ILE A 327 4.84 -12.55 -9.88
N PRO A 328 5.85 -12.93 -10.68
CA PRO A 328 7.22 -12.46 -10.49
C PRO A 328 7.33 -10.94 -10.63
N ARG A 329 8.23 -10.36 -9.86
CA ARG A 329 8.48 -8.91 -9.83
C ARG A 329 9.22 -8.40 -11.06
N LEU A 330 9.86 -9.30 -11.84
CA LEU A 330 10.64 -9.01 -13.03
C LEU A 330 11.62 -7.85 -12.83
N SER A 331 12.35 -7.89 -11.72
CA SER A 331 13.33 -6.85 -11.33
C SER A 331 12.76 -5.43 -11.31
N GLY A 332 11.44 -5.30 -11.17
CA GLY A 332 10.70 -4.02 -11.15
C GLY A 332 10.07 -3.61 -12.48
N GLU A 333 10.33 -4.28 -13.59
CA GLU A 333 9.71 -3.97 -14.88
C GLU A 333 8.19 -4.09 -14.83
N PHE A 334 7.67 -5.13 -14.14
CA PHE A 334 6.25 -5.33 -13.96
C PHE A 334 5.59 -4.16 -13.21
N PHE A 335 6.23 -3.66 -12.15
CA PHE A 335 5.74 -2.54 -11.36
C PHE A 335 5.78 -1.22 -12.13
N TRP A 336 6.91 -0.95 -12.78
CA TRP A 336 7.09 0.25 -13.59
C TRP A 336 6.10 0.34 -14.75
N ARG A 337 5.90 -0.76 -15.50
CA ARG A 337 5.00 -0.81 -16.65
C ARG A 337 3.56 -0.47 -16.26
N GLN A 338 3.08 -0.94 -15.12
CA GLN A 338 1.76 -0.60 -14.60
C GLN A 338 1.63 0.90 -14.34
N ALA A 339 2.59 1.49 -13.61
CA ALA A 339 2.58 2.92 -13.29
C ALA A 339 2.68 3.80 -14.55
N TYR A 340 3.56 3.43 -15.48
CA TYR A 340 3.67 4.09 -16.78
C TYR A 340 2.33 4.03 -17.54
N ASN A 341 1.72 2.87 -17.65
CA ASN A 341 0.45 2.68 -18.33
C ASN A 341 -0.68 3.49 -17.70
N ALA A 342 -0.75 3.53 -16.37
CA ALA A 342 -1.72 4.36 -15.64
C ALA A 342 -1.53 5.86 -15.94
N LYS A 343 -0.28 6.34 -15.91
CA LYS A 343 0.04 7.74 -16.25
C LYS A 343 -0.33 8.08 -17.68
N MET A 344 -0.01 7.20 -18.65
CA MET A 344 -0.30 7.40 -20.07
C MET A 344 -1.81 7.31 -20.37
N ALA A 345 -2.58 6.58 -19.58
CA ALA A 345 -4.04 6.56 -19.67
C ALA A 345 -4.70 7.83 -19.09
N GLY A 346 -3.92 8.71 -18.45
CA GLY A 346 -4.41 9.98 -17.91
C GLY A 346 -4.70 9.99 -16.40
N ALA A 347 -4.34 8.94 -15.66
CA ALA A 347 -4.44 8.95 -14.21
C ALA A 347 -3.56 10.06 -13.60
N LYS A 348 -4.14 10.81 -12.66
CA LYS A 348 -3.44 11.90 -11.96
C LYS A 348 -2.98 11.53 -10.56
N VAL A 349 -3.53 10.48 -10.00
CA VAL A 349 -3.25 9.94 -8.68
C VAL A 349 -3.00 8.44 -8.81
N LEU A 350 -2.28 7.85 -7.86
CA LEU A 350 -1.93 6.43 -7.89
C LEU A 350 -1.94 5.85 -6.49
N LYS A 351 -2.40 4.59 -6.35
CA LYS A 351 -2.15 3.78 -5.16
C LYS A 351 -1.14 2.68 -5.47
N ILE A 352 -0.18 2.50 -4.57
CA ILE A 352 0.70 1.34 -4.56
C ILE A 352 0.20 0.36 -3.50
N ALA A 353 -0.09 -0.84 -3.91
CA ALA A 353 -0.39 -1.97 -3.05
C ALA A 353 0.87 -2.85 -2.95
N MET A 354 1.50 -2.94 -1.77
CA MET A 354 1.32 -2.24 -0.49
C MET A 354 2.69 -1.82 0.03
N PHE A 355 2.77 -0.98 1.07
CA PHE A 355 4.06 -0.65 1.66
C PHE A 355 4.67 -1.86 2.39
N ASP A 356 3.90 -2.53 3.26
CA ASP A 356 4.38 -3.51 4.25
C ASP A 356 3.78 -4.92 4.13
N GLU A 357 2.99 -5.22 3.09
CA GLU A 357 2.29 -6.49 2.95
C GLU A 357 3.22 -7.60 2.41
N VAL A 358 3.97 -8.21 3.33
CA VAL A 358 4.92 -9.29 3.03
C VAL A 358 4.27 -10.67 2.91
N ASP A 359 3.02 -10.81 3.34
CA ASP A 359 2.25 -12.06 3.32
C ASP A 359 1.53 -12.32 1.97
N GLU A 360 1.36 -11.30 1.15
CA GLU A 360 0.93 -11.46 -0.25
C GLU A 360 2.03 -11.13 -1.27
N GLY A 361 3.25 -10.90 -0.79
CA GLY A 361 4.39 -10.59 -1.66
C GLY A 361 4.27 -9.23 -2.37
N THR A 362 3.40 -8.33 -1.93
CA THR A 362 3.17 -7.01 -2.54
C THR A 362 4.00 -5.88 -1.89
N ALA A 363 4.69 -6.15 -0.79
CA ALA A 363 5.45 -5.14 -0.06
C ALA A 363 6.51 -4.44 -0.91
N ILE A 364 6.64 -3.11 -0.74
CA ILE A 364 7.72 -2.29 -1.29
C ILE A 364 8.75 -1.84 -0.26
N LEU A 365 8.52 -2.12 1.04
CA LEU A 365 9.52 -1.87 2.08
C LEU A 365 10.83 -2.61 1.79
N LYS A 366 11.89 -2.30 2.54
CA LYS A 366 13.19 -2.96 2.38
C LYS A 366 13.07 -4.46 2.67
N VAL A 367 13.40 -5.27 1.67
CA VAL A 367 13.41 -6.74 1.69
C VAL A 367 14.83 -7.22 1.41
N VAL A 368 15.24 -8.30 2.01
CA VAL A 368 16.59 -8.86 1.81
C VAL A 368 16.88 -9.10 0.33
N SER A 369 18.12 -8.77 -0.07
CA SER A 369 18.57 -8.89 -1.46
C SER A 369 18.70 -10.36 -1.89
N HIS A 370 19.15 -11.23 -0.99
CA HIS A 370 19.46 -12.63 -1.31
C HIS A 370 18.73 -13.60 -0.39
N ARG A 371 18.33 -14.74 -0.94
CA ARG A 371 17.68 -15.83 -0.19
C ARG A 371 18.48 -16.26 1.05
N LYS A 372 19.82 -16.24 0.99
CA LYS A 372 20.70 -16.57 2.13
C LYS A 372 20.63 -15.60 3.31
N GLU A 373 20.03 -14.43 3.14
CA GLU A 373 19.82 -13.39 4.16
C GLU A 373 18.44 -13.53 4.85
N ALA A 374 17.60 -14.43 4.36
CA ALA A 374 16.35 -14.83 4.99
C ALA A 374 16.56 -16.08 5.86
N PRO A 375 15.62 -16.43 6.75
CA PRO A 375 15.74 -17.59 7.62
C PRO A 375 16.02 -18.90 6.86
N ASP A 376 16.88 -19.74 7.46
CA ASP A 376 17.27 -21.04 6.91
C ASP A 376 16.06 -21.98 6.77
N GLN A 377 15.07 -21.82 7.68
CA GLN A 377 13.86 -22.63 7.75
C GLN A 377 12.70 -21.95 7.01
N GLY A 378 11.87 -22.75 6.39
CA GLY A 378 10.67 -22.29 5.67
C GLY A 378 10.94 -21.80 4.25
N PHE A 379 9.86 -21.43 3.57
CA PHE A 379 9.91 -20.85 2.24
C PHE A 379 9.96 -19.32 2.34
N TRP A 380 10.95 -18.71 1.68
CA TRP A 380 11.12 -17.26 1.64
C TRP A 380 11.52 -16.83 0.22
N LEU A 381 10.94 -15.73 -0.21
CA LEU A 381 11.34 -14.99 -1.39
C LEU A 381 12.28 -13.84 -0.98
N ALA A 382 13.29 -13.60 -1.79
CA ALA A 382 14.17 -12.45 -1.72
C ALA A 382 14.22 -11.76 -3.09
N LEU A 383 14.91 -10.65 -3.19
CA LEU A 383 14.94 -9.87 -4.43
C LEU A 383 15.71 -10.58 -5.57
N ASP A 384 16.54 -11.56 -5.25
CA ASP A 384 17.25 -12.42 -6.23
C ASP A 384 16.38 -13.52 -6.85
N ALA A 385 15.11 -13.63 -6.47
CA ALA A 385 14.19 -14.65 -7.01
C ALA A 385 14.02 -14.58 -8.53
N ASP A 386 14.19 -13.40 -9.12
CA ASP A 386 14.14 -13.18 -10.58
C ASP A 386 15.53 -13.27 -11.26
N GLY A 387 16.58 -13.72 -10.53
CA GLY A 387 17.94 -13.88 -11.02
C GLY A 387 18.73 -12.57 -11.16
N ALA A 388 18.25 -11.46 -10.57
CA ALA A 388 18.90 -10.16 -10.62
C ALA A 388 19.51 -9.77 -9.26
N GLU A 389 20.63 -9.06 -9.30
CA GLU A 389 21.27 -8.48 -8.12
C GLU A 389 20.65 -7.11 -7.83
N LEU A 390 19.74 -7.04 -6.85
CA LEU A 390 19.00 -5.84 -6.48
C LEU A 390 19.31 -5.45 -5.03
N PRO A 391 19.51 -4.14 -4.71
CA PRO A 391 19.67 -3.70 -3.33
C PRO A 391 18.33 -3.83 -2.57
N SER A 392 18.37 -3.98 -1.25
CA SER A 392 17.19 -4.20 -0.41
C SER A 392 16.14 -3.09 -0.52
N ASP A 393 16.54 -1.86 -0.84
CA ASP A 393 15.70 -0.67 -1.02
C ASP A 393 15.21 -0.46 -2.48
N TRP A 394 15.38 -1.43 -3.37
CA TRP A 394 15.09 -1.29 -4.79
C TRP A 394 13.68 -0.82 -5.08
N TYR A 395 12.69 -1.42 -4.44
CA TYR A 395 11.28 -1.08 -4.68
C TYR A 395 10.88 0.26 -4.08
N LEU A 396 11.53 0.73 -3.02
CA LEU A 396 11.36 2.10 -2.51
C LEU A 396 11.91 3.14 -3.50
N ARG A 397 13.09 2.89 -4.09
CA ARG A 397 13.66 3.75 -5.14
C ARG A 397 12.75 3.82 -6.34
N LEU A 398 12.27 2.66 -6.80
CA LEU A 398 11.38 2.58 -7.95
C LEU A 398 10.04 3.29 -7.68
N ALA A 399 9.47 3.14 -6.47
CA ALA A 399 8.29 3.87 -6.04
C ALA A 399 8.54 5.39 -6.00
N GLY A 400 9.74 5.83 -5.62
CA GLY A 400 10.16 7.23 -5.70
C GLY A 400 10.18 7.77 -7.13
N GLU A 401 10.73 7.00 -8.09
CA GLU A 401 10.70 7.40 -9.51
C GLU A 401 9.27 7.43 -10.08
N ILE A 402 8.40 6.49 -9.65
CA ILE A 402 6.97 6.52 -9.98
C ILE A 402 6.34 7.81 -9.43
N THR A 403 6.63 8.18 -8.18
CA THR A 403 6.12 9.41 -7.57
C THR A 403 6.58 10.64 -8.36
N ARG A 404 7.85 10.72 -8.72
CA ARG A 404 8.38 11.81 -9.57
C ARG A 404 7.71 11.90 -10.93
N MET A 405 7.37 10.75 -11.53
CA MET A 405 6.61 10.70 -12.79
C MET A 405 5.19 11.25 -12.61
N PHE A 406 4.52 10.92 -11.50
CA PHE A 406 3.18 11.45 -11.22
C PHE A 406 3.20 12.93 -10.86
N HIS A 407 4.22 13.40 -10.16
CA HIS A 407 4.45 14.84 -9.88
C HIS A 407 4.81 15.64 -11.16
N GLY A 408 5.14 14.97 -12.27
CA GLY A 408 5.57 15.63 -13.52
C GLY A 408 7.02 16.11 -13.50
N GLU A 409 7.83 15.65 -12.55
CA GLU A 409 9.26 15.96 -12.42
C GLU A 409 10.11 15.20 -13.45
N ILE A 410 9.65 14.05 -13.89
CA ILE A 410 10.26 13.28 -14.97
C ILE A 410 9.23 12.96 -16.06
N LYS A 411 9.70 12.85 -17.30
CA LYS A 411 8.85 12.43 -18.41
C LYS A 411 8.54 10.93 -18.30
N PRO A 412 7.29 10.52 -18.58
CA PRO A 412 6.98 9.09 -18.68
C PRO A 412 7.81 8.41 -19.77
N ASP A 413 8.46 7.29 -19.42
CA ASP A 413 9.20 6.43 -20.34
C ASP A 413 8.73 5.00 -20.10
N PRO A 414 8.42 4.18 -21.15
CA PRO A 414 8.03 2.78 -20.96
C PRO A 414 9.18 1.90 -20.43
N LYS A 415 10.43 2.35 -20.57
CA LYS A 415 11.59 1.63 -20.05
C LYS A 415 11.80 1.90 -18.58
N LEU A 416 12.15 0.84 -17.86
CA LEU A 416 12.57 0.95 -16.47
C LEU A 416 13.72 1.98 -16.35
N PRO A 417 13.61 3.01 -15.50
CA PRO A 417 14.66 4.02 -15.36
C PRO A 417 15.95 3.41 -14.82
N ALA A 418 17.09 3.95 -15.24
CA ALA A 418 18.37 3.64 -14.62
C ALA A 418 18.40 4.24 -13.20
N ILE A 419 18.10 3.43 -12.20
CA ILE A 419 18.12 3.86 -10.80
C ILE A 419 19.55 3.75 -10.27
N PRO A 420 20.18 4.83 -9.81
CA PRO A 420 21.53 4.78 -9.29
C PRO A 420 21.63 3.82 -8.11
N ARG A 421 22.64 2.94 -8.11
CA ARG A 421 22.97 2.13 -6.92
C ARG A 421 23.41 3.06 -5.78
N PRO A 422 23.11 2.75 -4.52
CA PRO A 422 23.75 3.46 -3.41
C PRO A 422 25.25 3.26 -3.50
N ARG A 423 26.00 4.31 -3.24
CA ARG A 423 27.48 4.24 -3.14
C ARG A 423 27.87 3.67 -1.78
#